data_f5fe7f89adcc071d24f4611c79ef2387
#
_entry.id   f5fe7f89adcc071d24f4611c79ef2387
#
_cell.length_a   1.000
_cell.length_b   1.000
_cell.length_c   1.000
_cell.angle_alpha   90.00
_cell.angle_beta   90.00
_cell.angle_gamma   90.00
#
_symmetry.space_group_name_H-M   'P 1'
#
loop_
_entity.id
_entity.type
_entity.pdbx_description
1 polymer ?
#
loop_
_entity_poly.entity_id
_entity_poly.type
_entity_poly.pdbx_seq_one_letter_code
_entity_poly.pdbx_strand_id
1 'polypeptide(L)'
;MKKILIFFVGSLVGFGVNYFFQGSKNVNESKYEKEISNLLEENEQLSLDGSRYQEEYQKEKRKNEEKQENLTNHEEDVNYQSYQKIVTEAFEVLFTFTPEDFSERRGKIGQYFSSDLFEDFFDPEGTYENSNGVSSRINQLSIYNRTIQEDTLDGMVVVDYESSRDGGDWWKSTAFYQISYDVNEKKIISFQSLGSVIKGDDIE
;
A
#
# COMPACT_ATOMS: atom_id res chain seq x y z
N MET A 1 -63.64 36.17 -33.31
CA MET A 1 -62.18 36.26 -33.64
C MET A 1 -61.24 36.17 -32.39
N LYS A 2 -61.61 36.66 -31.22
CA LYS A 2 -60.73 36.60 -30.01
C LYS A 2 -60.44 35.20 -29.46
N LYS A 3 -61.34 34.24 -29.59
CA LYS A 3 -61.17 32.86 -29.07
C LYS A 3 -60.20 32.01 -29.89
N ILE A 4 -60.04 32.28 -31.20
CA ILE A 4 -59.11 31.52 -32.05
C ILE A 4 -57.69 31.97 -31.80
N LEU A 5 -57.46 33.23 -31.43
CA LEU A 5 -56.11 33.75 -31.15
C LEU A 5 -55.50 33.14 -29.88
N ILE A 6 -56.35 32.86 -28.85
CA ILE A 6 -55.92 32.24 -27.59
C ILE A 6 -55.50 30.78 -27.83
N PHE A 7 -56.18 30.09 -28.73
CA PHE A 7 -55.80 28.69 -29.05
C PHE A 7 -54.48 28.59 -29.78
N PHE A 8 -54.15 29.56 -30.66
CA PHE A 8 -52.90 29.58 -31.39
C PHE A 8 -51.70 29.93 -30.48
N VAL A 9 -51.89 30.85 -29.53
CA VAL A 9 -50.82 31.18 -28.56
C VAL A 9 -50.55 30.04 -27.62
N GLY A 10 -51.57 29.33 -27.13
CA GLY A 10 -51.39 28.14 -26.28
C GLY A 10 -50.66 26.98 -27.01
N SER A 11 -50.95 26.76 -28.29
CA SER A 11 -50.30 25.73 -29.09
C SER A 11 -48.82 26.06 -29.35
N LEU A 12 -48.47 27.32 -29.61
CA LEU A 12 -47.07 27.74 -29.80
C LEU A 12 -46.22 27.64 -28.52
N VAL A 13 -46.81 27.98 -27.36
CA VAL A 13 -46.10 27.85 -26.07
C VAL A 13 -45.90 26.37 -25.72
N GLY A 14 -46.92 25.53 -25.94
CA GLY A 14 -46.82 24.09 -25.73
C GLY A 14 -45.76 23.41 -26.57
N PHE A 15 -45.63 23.79 -27.83
CA PHE A 15 -44.59 23.28 -28.73
C PHE A 15 -43.20 23.77 -28.34
N GLY A 16 -43.04 25.02 -27.93
CA GLY A 16 -41.76 25.59 -27.49
C GLY A 16 -41.23 24.93 -26.20
N VAL A 17 -42.10 24.69 -25.23
CA VAL A 17 -41.72 23.99 -23.98
C VAL A 17 -41.34 22.55 -24.24
N ASN A 18 -42.07 21.85 -25.12
CA ASN A 18 -41.75 20.46 -25.43
C ASN A 18 -40.42 20.32 -26.20
N TYR A 19 -40.11 21.26 -27.11
CA TYR A 19 -38.84 21.29 -27.84
C TYR A 19 -37.66 21.61 -26.89
N PHE A 20 -37.87 22.50 -25.91
CA PHE A 20 -36.84 22.85 -24.96
C PHE A 20 -36.54 21.69 -23.98
N PHE A 21 -37.56 20.95 -23.53
CA PHE A 21 -37.39 19.78 -22.68
C PHE A 21 -36.76 18.59 -23.41
N GLN A 22 -37.08 18.37 -24.68
CA GLN A 22 -36.42 17.32 -25.48
C GLN A 22 -34.97 17.66 -25.82
N GLY A 23 -34.67 18.93 -26.13
CA GLY A 23 -33.31 19.37 -26.37
C GLY A 23 -32.43 19.29 -25.13
N SER A 24 -32.96 19.59 -23.95
CA SER A 24 -32.25 19.52 -22.68
C SER A 24 -31.97 18.06 -22.22
N LYS A 25 -32.88 17.12 -22.49
CA LYS A 25 -32.64 15.68 -22.23
C LYS A 25 -31.53 15.12 -23.08
N ASN A 26 -31.58 15.38 -24.41
CA ASN A 26 -30.59 14.87 -25.36
C ASN A 26 -29.19 15.40 -25.11
N VAL A 27 -29.05 16.65 -24.66
CA VAL A 27 -27.73 17.25 -24.33
C VAL A 27 -27.12 16.60 -23.07
N ASN A 28 -27.93 16.29 -22.06
CA ASN A 28 -27.45 15.61 -20.88
C ASN A 28 -27.10 14.14 -21.17
N GLU A 29 -27.93 13.43 -21.91
CA GLU A 29 -27.67 12.03 -22.29
C GLU A 29 -26.36 11.89 -23.09
N SER A 30 -26.14 12.73 -24.11
CA SER A 30 -24.90 12.78 -24.87
C SER A 30 -23.66 13.12 -24.03
N LYS A 31 -23.81 13.93 -22.99
CA LYS A 31 -22.73 14.27 -22.06
C LYS A 31 -22.35 13.06 -21.19
N TYR A 32 -23.34 12.36 -20.66
CA TYR A 32 -23.11 11.15 -19.86
C TYR A 32 -22.55 10.00 -20.69
N GLU A 33 -23.03 9.81 -21.93
CA GLU A 33 -22.49 8.80 -22.84
C GLU A 33 -21.00 9.05 -23.14
N LYS A 34 -20.61 10.31 -23.36
CA LYS A 34 -19.22 10.69 -23.58
C LYS A 34 -18.36 10.48 -22.31
N GLU A 35 -18.90 10.79 -21.15
CA GLU A 35 -18.22 10.59 -19.86
C GLU A 35 -18.03 9.09 -19.57
N ILE A 36 -19.05 8.28 -19.82
CA ILE A 36 -18.98 6.80 -19.71
C ILE A 36 -17.94 6.24 -20.69
N SER A 37 -17.94 6.70 -21.95
CA SER A 37 -16.95 6.28 -22.95
C SER A 37 -15.52 6.60 -22.51
N ASN A 38 -15.29 7.80 -21.97
CA ASN A 38 -13.97 8.20 -21.48
C ASN A 38 -13.54 7.36 -20.27
N LEU A 39 -14.46 7.08 -19.33
CA LEU A 39 -14.17 6.25 -18.16
C LEU A 39 -13.91 4.79 -18.55
N LEU A 40 -14.57 4.27 -19.57
CA LEU A 40 -14.30 2.94 -20.10
C LEU A 40 -12.92 2.86 -20.74
N GLU A 41 -12.54 3.88 -21.54
CA GLU A 41 -11.23 3.97 -22.16
C GLU A 41 -10.11 4.09 -21.09
N GLU A 42 -10.34 4.92 -20.08
CA GLU A 42 -9.40 5.06 -18.94
C GLU A 42 -9.26 3.74 -18.16
N ASN A 43 -10.36 3.03 -17.91
CA ASN A 43 -10.34 1.73 -17.24
C ASN A 43 -9.63 0.66 -18.08
N GLU A 44 -9.80 0.66 -19.40
CA GLU A 44 -9.09 -0.24 -20.31
C GLU A 44 -7.58 0.06 -20.30
N GLN A 45 -7.19 1.34 -20.34
CA GLN A 45 -5.80 1.77 -20.22
C GLN A 45 -5.17 1.36 -18.88
N LEU A 46 -5.87 1.60 -17.77
CA LEU A 46 -5.42 1.20 -16.44
C LEU A 46 -5.26 -0.32 -16.31
N SER A 47 -6.16 -1.09 -16.93
CA SER A 47 -6.08 -2.55 -16.98
C SER A 47 -4.87 -3.03 -17.78
N LEU A 48 -4.60 -2.40 -18.94
CA LEU A 48 -3.42 -2.69 -19.77
C LEU A 48 -2.12 -2.33 -19.06
N ASP A 49 -2.08 -1.16 -18.40
CA ASP A 49 -0.93 -0.74 -17.63
C ASP A 49 -0.69 -1.65 -16.42
N GLY A 50 -1.75 -2.05 -15.73
CA GLY A 50 -1.68 -3.03 -14.64
C GLY A 50 -1.11 -4.37 -15.10
N SER A 51 -1.55 -4.87 -16.26
CA SER A 51 -1.04 -6.10 -16.85
C SER A 51 0.44 -5.99 -17.23
N ARG A 52 0.84 -4.84 -17.83
CA ARG A 52 2.25 -4.58 -18.18
C ARG A 52 3.15 -4.54 -16.94
N TYR A 53 2.73 -3.82 -15.88
CA TYR A 53 3.46 -3.79 -14.61
C TYR A 53 3.57 -5.17 -13.98
N GLN A 54 2.53 -5.98 -14.07
CA GLN A 54 2.55 -7.35 -13.58
C GLN A 54 3.53 -8.23 -14.37
N GLU A 55 3.60 -8.08 -15.69
CA GLU A 55 4.58 -8.78 -16.54
C GLU A 55 6.02 -8.32 -16.24
N GLU A 56 6.25 -7.01 -16.10
CA GLU A 56 7.56 -6.46 -15.73
C GLU A 56 8.00 -6.96 -14.35
N TYR A 57 7.10 -6.96 -13.38
CA TYR A 57 7.34 -7.51 -12.04
C TYR A 57 7.74 -8.99 -12.08
N GLN A 58 7.00 -9.82 -12.84
CA GLN A 58 7.31 -11.24 -12.99
C GLN A 58 8.63 -11.48 -13.73
N LYS A 59 8.98 -10.61 -14.67
CA LYS A 59 10.25 -10.66 -15.39
C LYS A 59 11.43 -10.27 -14.50
N GLU A 60 11.26 -9.23 -13.69
CA GLU A 60 12.25 -8.83 -12.69
C GLU A 60 12.43 -9.89 -11.61
N LYS A 61 11.33 -10.46 -11.13
CA LYS A 61 11.34 -11.56 -10.16
C LYS A 61 12.12 -12.76 -10.71
N ARG A 62 11.84 -13.19 -11.95
CA ARG A 62 12.59 -14.29 -12.61
C ARG A 62 14.05 -13.96 -12.80
N LYS A 63 14.38 -12.72 -13.21
CA LYS A 63 15.80 -12.29 -13.32
C LYS A 63 16.51 -12.31 -11.97
N ASN A 64 15.82 -11.96 -10.90
CA ASN A 64 16.38 -12.03 -9.56
C ASN A 64 16.55 -13.49 -9.09
N GLU A 65 15.59 -14.36 -9.40
CA GLU A 65 15.69 -15.80 -9.14
C GLU A 65 16.85 -16.43 -9.93
N GLU A 66 16.99 -16.14 -11.25
CA GLU A 66 18.10 -16.61 -12.08
C GLU A 66 19.47 -16.04 -11.64
N LYS A 67 19.51 -14.79 -11.15
CA LYS A 67 20.73 -14.23 -10.55
C LYS A 67 21.08 -14.89 -9.23
N GLN A 68 20.10 -15.26 -8.41
CA GLN A 68 20.33 -16.02 -7.18
C GLN A 68 20.89 -17.43 -7.45
N GLU A 69 20.43 -18.12 -8.49
CA GLU A 69 20.97 -19.42 -8.87
C GLU A 69 22.43 -19.36 -9.39
N ASN A 70 22.83 -18.20 -9.97
CA ASN A 70 24.18 -18.01 -10.52
C ASN A 70 25.19 -17.38 -9.54
N LEU A 71 24.76 -16.89 -8.38
CA LEU A 71 25.62 -16.29 -7.36
C LEU A 71 25.95 -17.30 -6.26
N THR A 72 26.63 -18.39 -6.63
CA THR A 72 27.23 -19.36 -5.68
C THR A 72 28.55 -18.81 -5.11
N ASN A 73 28.48 -17.69 -4.41
CA ASN A 73 29.53 -17.30 -3.48
C ASN A 73 29.01 -17.53 -2.06
N HIS A 74 29.64 -18.45 -1.37
CA HIS A 74 29.23 -18.92 -0.03
C HIS A 74 29.10 -17.79 1.01
N GLU A 75 29.85 -16.71 0.86
CA GLU A 75 29.80 -15.52 1.75
C GLU A 75 28.56 -14.65 1.49
N GLU A 76 28.14 -14.49 0.24
CA GLU A 76 26.94 -13.73 -0.08
C GLU A 76 25.68 -14.42 0.43
N ASP A 77 25.58 -15.75 0.29
CA ASP A 77 24.46 -16.52 0.83
C ASP A 77 24.33 -16.38 2.34
N VAL A 78 25.44 -16.37 3.07
CA VAL A 78 25.43 -16.19 4.53
C VAL A 78 24.95 -14.80 4.92
N ASN A 79 25.34 -13.77 4.18
CA ASN A 79 24.90 -12.40 4.42
C ASN A 79 23.41 -12.23 4.11
N TYR A 80 22.90 -12.79 3.02
CA TYR A 80 21.48 -12.79 2.71
C TYR A 80 20.64 -13.55 3.74
N GLN A 81 21.09 -14.69 4.20
CA GLN A 81 20.40 -15.45 5.26
C GLN A 81 20.38 -14.66 6.58
N SER A 82 21.50 -14.02 6.93
CA SER A 82 21.59 -13.18 8.11
C SER A 82 20.64 -11.98 8.02
N TYR A 83 20.63 -11.29 6.87
CA TYR A 83 19.72 -10.19 6.59
C TYR A 83 18.25 -10.62 6.73
N GLN A 84 17.84 -11.68 6.04
CA GLN A 84 16.47 -12.17 6.10
C GLN A 84 16.06 -12.53 7.53
N LYS A 85 16.94 -13.17 8.28
CA LYS A 85 16.68 -13.52 9.68
C LYS A 85 16.48 -12.26 10.54
N ILE A 86 17.44 -11.32 10.49
CA ILE A 86 17.42 -10.10 11.31
C ILE A 86 16.20 -9.25 10.96
N VAL A 87 15.89 -9.08 9.68
CA VAL A 87 14.71 -8.33 9.24
C VAL A 87 13.42 -9.00 9.68
N THR A 88 13.32 -10.32 9.53
CA THR A 88 12.13 -11.08 9.98
C THR A 88 11.90 -10.89 11.48
N GLU A 89 12.94 -11.12 12.28
CA GLU A 89 12.85 -11.01 13.74
C GLU A 89 12.55 -9.57 14.20
N ALA A 90 13.11 -8.55 13.51
CA ALA A 90 12.80 -7.15 13.80
C ALA A 90 11.34 -6.81 13.49
N PHE A 91 10.82 -7.24 12.34
CA PHE A 91 9.42 -7.02 11.97
C PHE A 91 8.45 -7.76 12.90
N GLU A 92 8.78 -8.99 13.32
CA GLU A 92 8.01 -9.70 14.34
C GLU A 92 7.91 -8.89 15.62
N VAL A 93 9.01 -8.34 16.12
CA VAL A 93 9.00 -7.48 17.31
C VAL A 93 8.18 -6.21 17.10
N LEU A 94 8.24 -5.59 15.91
CA LEU A 94 7.56 -4.33 15.64
C LEU A 94 6.05 -4.50 15.41
N PHE A 95 5.63 -5.60 14.79
CA PHE A 95 4.26 -5.77 14.30
C PHE A 95 3.44 -6.84 15.04
N THR A 96 4.08 -7.66 15.90
CA THR A 96 3.37 -8.67 16.69
C THR A 96 3.47 -8.32 18.17
N PHE A 97 2.38 -7.82 18.73
CA PHE A 97 2.29 -7.40 20.14
C PHE A 97 0.85 -7.32 20.62
N THR A 98 0.73 -7.37 21.95
CA THR A 98 -0.49 -7.07 22.71
C THR A 98 -0.26 -5.84 23.59
N PRO A 99 -1.31 -5.25 24.21
CA PRO A 99 -1.13 -4.16 25.17
C PRO A 99 -0.21 -4.51 26.33
N GLU A 100 -0.19 -5.78 26.74
CA GLU A 100 0.57 -6.27 27.89
C GLU A 100 2.08 -6.32 27.64
N ASP A 101 2.49 -6.68 26.40
CA ASP A 101 3.90 -6.85 26.03
C ASP A 101 4.47 -5.70 25.19
N PHE A 102 3.64 -4.70 24.88
CA PHE A 102 4.02 -3.56 24.03
C PHE A 102 5.28 -2.84 24.53
N SER A 103 5.40 -2.61 25.82
CA SER A 103 6.55 -1.90 26.42
C SER A 103 7.87 -2.64 26.26
N GLU A 104 7.84 -3.97 26.16
CA GLU A 104 9.05 -4.79 25.98
C GLU A 104 9.68 -4.64 24.60
N ARG A 105 8.90 -4.18 23.59
CA ARG A 105 9.36 -4.06 22.20
C ARG A 105 10.60 -3.19 22.05
N ARG A 106 10.66 -2.08 22.80
CA ARG A 106 11.83 -1.19 22.81
C ARG A 106 13.11 -1.93 23.19
N GLY A 107 13.04 -2.74 24.24
CA GLY A 107 14.20 -3.53 24.66
C GLY A 107 14.58 -4.62 23.67
N LYS A 108 13.58 -5.27 23.04
CA LYS A 108 13.79 -6.35 22.07
C LYS A 108 14.36 -5.85 20.74
N ILE A 109 13.90 -4.70 20.24
CA ILE A 109 14.31 -4.19 18.92
C ILE A 109 15.77 -3.73 18.90
N GLY A 110 16.33 -3.29 20.01
CA GLY A 110 17.72 -2.82 20.12
C GLY A 110 18.76 -3.87 19.71
N GLN A 111 18.41 -5.16 19.74
CA GLN A 111 19.31 -6.20 19.25
C GLN A 111 19.38 -6.27 17.72
N TYR A 112 18.45 -5.67 16.98
CA TYR A 112 18.36 -5.70 15.53
C TYR A 112 18.75 -4.37 14.88
N PHE A 113 18.56 -3.25 15.58
CA PHE A 113 18.86 -1.91 15.09
C PHE A 113 20.28 -1.49 15.47
N SER A 114 20.91 -0.67 14.62
CA SER A 114 22.12 0.08 15.03
C SER A 114 21.76 1.07 16.15
N SER A 115 22.75 1.53 16.90
CA SER A 115 22.53 2.49 17.97
C SER A 115 21.89 3.78 17.47
N ASP A 116 22.36 4.30 16.34
CA ASP A 116 21.89 5.54 15.75
C ASP A 116 20.42 5.39 15.30
N LEU A 117 20.11 4.30 14.58
CA LEU A 117 18.73 4.02 14.16
C LEU A 117 17.81 3.81 15.37
N PHE A 118 18.29 3.15 16.41
CA PHE A 118 17.50 2.92 17.62
C PHE A 118 17.16 4.23 18.34
N GLU A 119 18.11 5.16 18.44
CA GLU A 119 17.89 6.48 19.03
C GLU A 119 16.93 7.32 18.20
N ASP A 120 17.07 7.31 16.87
CA ASP A 120 16.19 8.03 15.95
C ASP A 120 14.75 7.45 15.94
N PHE A 121 14.63 6.12 16.03
CA PHE A 121 13.34 5.43 15.97
C PHE A 121 12.53 5.57 17.27
N PHE A 122 13.21 5.56 18.40
CA PHE A 122 12.63 5.70 19.72
C PHE A 122 13.05 7.02 20.35
N ASP A 123 12.31 8.09 20.07
CA ASP A 123 12.50 9.37 20.74
C ASP A 123 12.66 9.18 22.27
N PRO A 124 13.75 9.66 22.89
CA PRO A 124 13.96 9.54 24.32
C PRO A 124 12.83 10.14 25.17
N GLU A 125 12.11 11.14 24.63
CA GLU A 125 10.97 11.79 25.28
C GLU A 125 9.62 11.11 24.90
N GLY A 126 9.64 10.16 23.97
CA GLY A 126 8.44 9.47 23.49
C GLY A 126 7.95 8.42 24.48
N THR A 127 6.67 8.47 24.79
CA THR A 127 6.00 7.49 25.65
C THR A 127 5.62 6.24 24.84
N TYR A 128 6.57 5.36 24.58
CA TYR A 128 6.32 4.04 23.97
C TYR A 128 5.88 2.98 25.01
N GLU A 129 5.33 3.43 26.13
CA GLU A 129 4.97 2.53 27.23
C GLU A 129 3.60 1.88 27.06
N ASN A 130 2.76 2.42 26.15
CA ASN A 130 1.38 2.00 26.02
C ASN A 130 0.96 1.93 24.55
N SER A 131 0.36 0.80 24.15
CA SER A 131 -0.21 0.59 22.80
C SER A 131 -1.56 1.30 22.59
N ASN A 132 -2.10 1.99 23.60
CA ASN A 132 -3.45 2.55 23.59
C ASN A 132 -4.54 1.50 23.28
N GLY A 133 -4.40 0.30 23.83
CA GLY A 133 -5.32 -0.82 23.64
C GLY A 133 -5.16 -1.53 22.29
N VAL A 134 -4.14 -1.18 21.50
CA VAL A 134 -3.90 -1.83 20.21
C VAL A 134 -3.13 -3.13 20.38
N SER A 135 -3.66 -4.19 19.78
CA SER A 135 -2.97 -5.45 19.49
C SER A 135 -2.68 -5.53 17.99
N SER A 136 -1.58 -6.15 17.61
CA SER A 136 -1.19 -6.33 16.21
C SER A 136 -0.55 -7.71 16.01
N ARG A 137 -0.67 -8.26 14.79
CA ARG A 137 -0.01 -9.50 14.40
C ARG A 137 0.28 -9.52 12.90
N ILE A 138 1.39 -10.12 12.52
CA ILE A 138 1.77 -10.33 11.13
C ILE A 138 0.96 -11.49 10.57
N ASN A 139 0.41 -11.30 9.35
CA ASN A 139 -0.19 -12.36 8.55
C ASN A 139 0.80 -12.89 7.51
N GLN A 140 1.57 -11.98 6.89
CA GLN A 140 2.58 -12.33 5.91
C GLN A 140 3.70 -11.27 5.89
N LEU A 141 4.93 -11.74 5.73
CA LEU A 141 6.11 -10.90 5.53
C LEU A 141 6.79 -11.31 4.22
N SER A 142 7.05 -10.35 3.35
CA SER A 142 7.76 -10.56 2.09
C SER A 142 8.97 -9.64 2.04
N ILE A 143 10.16 -10.22 1.94
CA ILE A 143 11.43 -9.50 1.95
C ILE A 143 12.05 -9.59 0.56
N TYR A 144 12.30 -8.44 -0.04
CA TYR A 144 12.92 -8.26 -1.35
C TYR A 144 14.26 -7.55 -1.15
N ASN A 145 15.34 -8.23 -1.46
CA ASN A 145 16.69 -7.68 -1.31
C ASN A 145 17.27 -7.27 -2.66
N ARG A 146 18.14 -6.26 -2.63
CA ARG A 146 18.99 -5.84 -3.75
C ARG A 146 20.38 -6.48 -3.59
N THR A 147 21.26 -6.17 -4.55
CA THR A 147 22.66 -6.56 -4.48
C THR A 147 23.35 -5.81 -3.35
N ILE A 148 24.26 -6.48 -2.65
CA ILE A 148 25.14 -5.87 -1.65
C ILE A 148 26.00 -4.82 -2.35
N GLN A 149 26.05 -3.62 -1.78
CA GLN A 149 26.95 -2.55 -2.21
C GLN A 149 27.90 -2.24 -1.06
N GLU A 150 29.18 -2.50 -1.25
CA GLU A 150 30.19 -2.43 -0.20
C GLU A 150 29.76 -3.35 0.98
N ASP A 151 29.47 -2.78 2.14
CA ASP A 151 29.06 -3.49 3.34
C ASP A 151 27.56 -3.34 3.67
N THR A 152 26.79 -2.78 2.73
CA THR A 152 25.36 -2.51 2.95
C THR A 152 24.48 -3.33 2.00
N LEU A 153 23.47 -3.95 2.55
CA LEU A 153 22.43 -4.65 1.83
C LEU A 153 21.13 -3.86 1.94
N ASP A 154 20.66 -3.33 0.81
CA ASP A 154 19.39 -2.65 0.71
C ASP A 154 18.27 -3.62 0.33
N GLY A 155 17.09 -3.39 0.87
CA GLY A 155 15.91 -4.16 0.53
C GLY A 155 14.60 -3.43 0.75
N MET A 156 13.55 -4.05 0.27
CA MET A 156 12.18 -3.64 0.53
C MET A 156 11.44 -4.74 1.28
N VAL A 157 10.67 -4.35 2.25
CA VAL A 157 9.83 -5.26 3.03
C VAL A 157 8.38 -4.88 2.86
N VAL A 158 7.56 -5.88 2.55
CA VAL A 158 6.10 -5.76 2.52
C VAL A 158 5.56 -6.59 3.68
N VAL A 159 4.85 -5.94 4.58
CA VAL A 159 4.21 -6.61 5.71
C VAL A 159 2.70 -6.51 5.59
N ASP A 160 2.05 -7.66 5.50
CA ASP A 160 0.62 -7.81 5.67
C ASP A 160 0.37 -8.12 7.16
N TYR A 161 -0.37 -7.27 7.82
CA TYR A 161 -0.67 -7.41 9.23
C TYR A 161 -2.13 -7.05 9.53
N GLU A 162 -2.58 -7.42 10.67
CA GLU A 162 -3.87 -6.98 11.16
C GLU A 162 -3.74 -6.42 12.58
N SER A 163 -4.57 -5.46 12.89
CA SER A 163 -4.61 -4.80 14.20
C SER A 163 -6.04 -4.74 14.73
N SER A 164 -6.16 -4.80 16.05
CA SER A 164 -7.42 -4.65 16.77
C SER A 164 -7.23 -3.67 17.91
N ARG A 165 -8.26 -2.92 18.26
CA ARG A 165 -8.25 -2.01 19.40
C ARG A 165 -9.24 -2.48 20.44
N ASP A 166 -8.80 -2.55 21.71
CA ASP A 166 -9.62 -2.91 22.88
C ASP A 166 -10.37 -4.23 22.72
N GLY A 167 -9.79 -5.19 21.97
CA GLY A 167 -10.39 -6.50 21.69
C GLY A 167 -11.55 -6.47 20.69
N GLY A 168 -11.71 -5.37 19.95
CA GLY A 168 -12.69 -5.25 18.87
C GLY A 168 -12.30 -5.98 17.57
N ASP A 169 -12.90 -5.57 16.47
CA ASP A 169 -12.65 -6.17 15.15
C ASP A 169 -11.21 -6.00 14.68
N TRP A 170 -10.73 -6.99 13.93
CA TRP A 170 -9.40 -6.98 13.33
C TRP A 170 -9.41 -6.34 11.94
N TRP A 171 -8.56 -5.32 11.75
CA TRP A 171 -8.42 -4.58 10.51
C TRP A 171 -7.15 -4.99 9.79
N LYS A 172 -7.28 -5.44 8.54
CA LYS A 172 -6.15 -5.85 7.71
C LYS A 172 -5.50 -4.65 7.05
N SER A 173 -4.17 -4.63 7.04
CA SER A 173 -3.36 -3.58 6.44
C SER A 173 -2.14 -4.17 5.76
N THR A 174 -1.64 -3.47 4.75
CA THR A 174 -0.35 -3.74 4.12
C THR A 174 0.52 -2.51 4.26
N ALA A 175 1.74 -2.67 4.75
CA ALA A 175 2.72 -1.58 4.82
C ALA A 175 4.00 -1.94 4.07
N PHE A 176 4.69 -0.91 3.60
CA PHE A 176 5.88 -1.01 2.76
C PHE A 176 7.03 -0.27 3.43
N TYR A 177 8.19 -0.92 3.49
CA TYR A 177 9.37 -0.36 4.11
C TYR A 177 10.59 -0.53 3.22
N GLN A 178 11.46 0.47 3.22
CA GLN A 178 12.83 0.35 2.72
C GLN A 178 13.76 0.14 3.90
N ILE A 179 14.64 -0.85 3.79
CA ILE A 179 15.55 -1.26 4.84
C ILE A 179 16.98 -1.26 4.30
N SER A 180 17.92 -0.71 5.07
CA SER A 180 19.36 -0.88 4.84
C SER A 180 19.96 -1.65 6.03
N TYR A 181 20.79 -2.63 5.73
CA TYR A 181 21.40 -3.55 6.68
C TYR A 181 22.91 -3.56 6.50
N ASP A 182 23.64 -3.38 7.58
CA ASP A 182 25.10 -3.51 7.62
C ASP A 182 25.48 -4.97 7.84
N VAL A 183 26.24 -5.54 6.88
CA VAL A 183 26.61 -6.96 6.91
C VAL A 183 27.67 -7.28 7.95
N ASN A 184 28.49 -6.31 8.35
CA ASN A 184 29.56 -6.47 9.35
C ASN A 184 29.00 -6.40 10.77
N GLU A 185 28.17 -5.38 11.04
CA GLU A 185 27.54 -5.19 12.33
C GLU A 185 26.37 -6.14 12.55
N LYS A 186 25.80 -6.68 11.46
CA LYS A 186 24.58 -7.49 11.44
C LYS A 186 23.41 -6.75 12.05
N LYS A 187 23.26 -5.48 11.65
CA LYS A 187 22.24 -4.55 12.15
C LYS A 187 21.50 -3.86 11.02
N ILE A 188 20.24 -3.57 11.28
CA ILE A 188 19.48 -2.64 10.45
C ILE A 188 19.96 -1.22 10.78
N ILE A 189 20.43 -0.51 9.76
CA ILE A 189 20.98 0.85 9.85
C ILE A 189 20.03 1.92 9.30
N SER A 190 19.01 1.50 8.53
CA SER A 190 17.96 2.39 8.03
C SER A 190 16.63 1.65 7.97
N PHE A 191 15.57 2.33 8.40
CA PHE A 191 14.20 1.80 8.44
C PHE A 191 13.23 2.91 8.03
N GLN A 192 12.84 2.93 6.75
CA GLN A 192 12.00 3.98 6.18
C GLN A 192 10.63 3.43 5.77
N SER A 193 9.56 4.01 6.30
CA SER A 193 8.21 3.72 5.83
C SER A 193 7.98 4.38 4.47
N LEU A 194 7.50 3.59 3.50
CA LEU A 194 7.10 4.05 2.17
C LEU A 194 5.58 4.26 2.08
N GLY A 195 4.84 3.89 3.13
CA GLY A 195 3.40 4.04 3.21
C GLY A 195 2.68 2.75 3.58
N SER A 196 1.37 2.87 3.77
CA SER A 196 0.49 1.74 4.09
C SER A 196 -0.85 1.85 3.40
N VAL A 197 -1.50 0.72 3.18
CA VAL A 197 -2.86 0.61 2.62
C VAL A 197 -3.70 -0.22 3.58
N ILE A 198 -4.85 0.33 3.99
CA ILE A 198 -5.86 -0.41 4.74
C ILE A 198 -6.66 -1.22 3.72
N LYS A 199 -6.68 -2.54 3.86
CA LYS A 199 -7.55 -3.41 3.06
C LYS A 199 -8.94 -3.29 3.66
N GLY A 200 -9.83 -2.53 3.00
CA GLY A 200 -11.26 -2.60 3.32
C GLY A 200 -11.75 -4.04 3.11
N ASP A 201 -12.66 -4.50 3.96
CA ASP A 201 -13.38 -5.74 3.68
C ASP A 201 -14.02 -5.59 2.30
N ASP A 202 -13.86 -6.61 1.45
CA ASP A 202 -14.53 -6.67 0.16
C ASP A 202 -16.03 -6.44 0.44
N ILE A 203 -16.54 -5.30 -0.04
CA ILE A 203 -17.96 -5.00 -0.01
C ILE A 203 -18.60 -5.99 -0.98
N GLU A 204 -19.18 -7.07 -0.45
CA GLU A 204 -20.05 -7.98 -1.21
C GLU A 204 -21.32 -7.24 -1.68
#